data_3423533a464254f233b4c1016e7297b9
#
_entry.id   3423533a464254f233b4c1016e7297b9
#
_cell.length_a   1.000
_cell.length_b   1.000
_cell.length_c   1.000
_cell.angle_alpha   90.00
_cell.angle_beta   90.00
_cell.angle_gamma   90.00
#
_symmetry.space_group_name_H-M   'P 1'
#
loop_
_entity.id
_entity.type
_entity.pdbx_description
1 polymer ?
#
loop_
_entity_poly.entity_id
_entity_poly.type
_entity_poly.pdbx_seq_one_letter_code
_entity_poly.pdbx_strand_id
1 'polypeptide(L)' 'SEIKIFAKAGGEKLFGSITNIDIAESLAKGGQQIERKFITSGIVKRTGKYTASVRLHRDVIVELDYEIVAEQA' A
#
# COMPACT_ATOMS: atom_id res chain seq x y z
N SER A 1 11.52 -5.68 -2.61
CA SER A 1 10.57 -6.09 -3.65
C SER A 1 9.36 -5.18 -3.65
N GLU A 2 8.81 -4.98 -4.83
CA GLU A 2 7.69 -4.09 -5.01
C GLU A 2 6.37 -4.83 -4.83
N ILE A 3 5.44 -4.18 -4.13
CA ILE A 3 4.11 -4.74 -3.91
C ILE A 3 3.14 -4.08 -4.87
N LYS A 4 2.26 -4.89 -5.45
CA LYS A 4 1.20 -4.38 -6.30
C LYS A 4 -0.14 -4.51 -5.59
N ILE A 5 -0.90 -3.44 -5.56
CA ILE A 5 -2.22 -3.42 -4.96
C ILE A 5 -3.22 -3.11 -6.06
N PHE A 6 -4.19 -4.00 -6.24
CA PHE A 6 -5.22 -3.81 -7.26
C PHE A 6 -6.42 -3.12 -6.64
N ALA A 7 -6.89 -2.08 -7.30
CA ALA A 7 -8.02 -1.31 -6.82
C ALA A 7 -8.93 -0.91 -7.96
N LYS A 8 -10.21 -0.82 -7.70
CA LYS A 8 -11.18 -0.42 -8.71
C LYS A 8 -10.99 1.04 -9.05
N ALA A 9 -10.94 1.34 -10.33
CA ALA A 9 -10.67 2.69 -10.80
C ALA A 9 -11.39 2.98 -12.11
N GLY A 10 -11.69 4.25 -12.31
CA GLY A 10 -12.16 4.77 -13.59
C GLY A 10 -11.03 5.57 -14.21
N GLY A 11 -10.33 4.96 -15.17
CA GLY A 11 -9.09 5.54 -15.69
C GLY A 11 -8.01 5.43 -14.62
N GLU A 12 -7.36 6.53 -14.29
CA GLU A 12 -6.34 6.55 -13.25
C GLU A 12 -6.88 6.94 -11.88
N LYS A 13 -8.14 7.34 -11.80
CA LYS A 13 -8.72 7.77 -10.53
C LYS A 13 -9.40 6.60 -9.85
N LEU A 14 -9.03 6.35 -8.61
CA LEU A 14 -9.62 5.25 -7.84
C LEU A 14 -11.04 5.62 -7.39
N PHE A 15 -11.92 4.61 -7.31
CA PHE A 15 -13.26 4.80 -6.79
C PHE A 15 -13.25 4.96 -5.27
N GLY A 16 -12.24 4.40 -4.62
CA GLY A 16 -12.04 4.56 -3.18
C GLY A 16 -10.64 5.07 -2.91
N SER A 17 -10.19 4.92 -1.67
CA SER A 17 -8.86 5.34 -1.26
C SER A 17 -8.03 4.15 -0.84
N ILE A 18 -6.72 4.22 -1.08
CA ILE A 18 -5.78 3.23 -0.57
C ILE A 18 -5.09 3.85 0.64
N THR A 19 -5.13 3.15 1.75
CA THR A 19 -4.57 3.61 3.01
C THR A 19 -3.59 2.59 3.55
N ASN A 20 -3.04 2.88 4.73
CA ASN A 20 -2.13 1.94 5.39
C ASN A 20 -2.80 0.59 5.69
N ILE A 21 -4.11 0.57 5.84
CA ILE A 21 -4.84 -0.69 6.04
C ILE A 21 -4.67 -1.60 4.83
N ASP A 22 -4.80 -1.04 3.64
CA ASP A 22 -4.66 -1.82 2.40
C ASP A 22 -3.24 -2.33 2.23
N ILE A 23 -2.26 -1.53 2.62
CA ILE A 23 -0.87 -1.95 2.56
C ILE A 23 -0.62 -3.08 3.54
N ALA A 24 -1.15 -2.99 4.75
CA ALA A 24 -1.02 -4.04 5.75
C ALA A 24 -1.63 -5.35 5.26
N GLU A 25 -2.80 -5.29 4.64
CA GLU A 25 -3.44 -6.47 4.09
C GLU A 25 -2.62 -7.10 2.97
N SER A 26 -2.02 -6.28 2.13
CA SER A 26 -1.17 -6.75 1.04
C SER A 26 0.06 -7.47 1.58
N LEU A 27 0.66 -6.91 2.63
CA LEU A 27 1.81 -7.54 3.27
C LEU A 27 1.43 -8.86 3.92
N ALA A 28 0.25 -8.92 4.53
CA ALA A 28 -0.22 -10.16 5.15
C ALA A 28 -0.40 -11.26 4.11
N LYS A 29 -0.89 -10.92 2.94
CA LYS A 29 -1.03 -11.89 1.84
C LYS A 29 0.32 -12.41 1.37
N GLY A 30 1.35 -11.61 1.50
CA GLY A 30 2.71 -12.00 1.16
C GLY A 30 3.43 -12.73 2.28
N GLY A 31 2.76 -13.00 3.38
CA GLY A 31 3.33 -13.73 4.50
C GLY A 31 3.95 -12.87 5.58
N GLN A 32 3.86 -11.56 5.46
CA GLN A 32 4.40 -10.64 6.46
C GLN A 32 3.26 -10.00 7.24
N GLN A 33 3.24 -10.24 8.53
CA GLN A 33 2.21 -9.68 9.39
C GLN A 33 2.73 -8.43 10.08
N ILE A 34 2.42 -7.30 9.49
CA ILE A 34 2.79 -6.00 10.02
C ILE A 34 1.50 -5.23 10.32
N GLU A 35 1.39 -4.73 11.52
CA GLU A 35 0.20 -3.98 11.91
C GLU A 35 0.16 -2.63 11.21
N ARG A 36 -1.04 -2.21 10.83
CA ARG A 36 -1.23 -0.94 10.10
C ARG A 36 -0.68 0.27 10.85
N LYS A 37 -0.66 0.21 12.16
CA LYS A 37 -0.16 1.33 12.97
C LYS A 37 1.32 1.58 12.76
N PHE A 38 2.04 0.59 12.25
CA PHE A 38 3.47 0.73 11.97
C PHE A 38 3.74 1.14 10.52
N ILE A 39 2.69 1.32 9.73
CA ILE A 39 2.80 1.71 8.33
C ILE A 39 2.33 3.15 8.19
N THR A 40 3.20 4.01 7.72
CA THR A 40 2.87 5.41 7.47
C THR A 40 2.81 5.64 5.97
N SER A 41 1.62 5.97 5.48
CA SER A 41 1.44 6.33 4.08
C SER A 41 0.36 7.38 3.99
N GLY A 42 0.43 8.20 2.97
CA GLY A 42 -0.66 9.13 2.67
C GLY A 42 -1.85 8.38 2.09
N ILE A 43 -2.96 9.09 1.98
CA ILE A 43 -4.13 8.54 1.32
C ILE A 43 -3.92 8.63 -0.18
N VAL A 44 -4.03 7.49 -0.88
CA VAL A 44 -3.79 7.40 -2.31
C VAL A 44 -5.13 7.24 -3.02
N LYS A 45 -5.38 8.10 -4.00
CA LYS A 45 -6.64 8.10 -4.76
C LYS A 45 -6.42 7.90 -6.26
N ARG A 46 -5.20 7.63 -6.67
CA ARG A 46 -4.87 7.42 -8.09
C ARG A 46 -3.92 6.25 -8.24
N THR A 47 -3.97 5.64 -9.42
CA THR A 47 -3.00 4.60 -9.75
C THR A 47 -1.60 5.22 -9.88
N GLY A 48 -0.58 4.39 -9.70
CA GLY A 48 0.80 4.84 -9.82
C GLY A 48 1.69 4.17 -8.82
N LYS A 49 2.94 4.62 -8.76
CA LYS A 49 3.93 4.09 -7.84
C LYS A 49 4.11 5.03 -6.66
N TYR A 50 4.17 4.46 -5.48
CA TYR A 50 4.25 5.21 -4.24
C TYR A 50 5.20 4.52 -3.28
N THR A 51 5.54 5.23 -2.22
CA THR A 51 6.42 4.71 -1.18
C THR A 51 5.75 4.92 0.17
N ALA A 52 5.82 3.89 1.02
CA ALA A 52 5.31 3.97 2.38
C ALA A 52 6.44 3.68 3.35
N SER A 53 6.37 4.26 4.54
CA SER A 53 7.33 3.98 5.60
C SER A 53 6.78 2.90 6.50
N VAL A 54 7.56 1.87 6.75
CA VAL A 54 7.17 0.75 7.60
C VAL A 54 8.14 0.67 8.77
N ARG A 55 7.60 0.79 9.98
CA ARG A 55 8.41 0.70 11.18
C ARG A 55 8.49 -0.76 11.61
N LEU A 56 9.65 -1.36 11.42
CA LEU A 56 9.88 -2.75 11.78
C LEU A 56 10.30 -2.90 13.23
N HIS A 57 10.99 -1.89 13.75
CA HIS A 57 11.52 -1.90 15.09
C HIS A 57 11.52 -0.48 15.61
N ARG A 58 11.80 -0.34 16.91
CA ARG A 58 11.85 0.96 17.54
C ARG A 58 12.70 1.97 16.77
N ASP A 59 13.84 1.50 16.27
CA ASP A 59 14.79 2.36 15.55
C ASP A 59 14.97 1.99 14.09
N VAL A 60 14.17 1.07 13.57
CA VAL A 60 14.32 0.61 12.19
C VAL A 60 13.06 0.94 11.40
N ILE A 61 13.22 1.86 10.46
CA ILE A 61 12.15 2.25 9.55
C ILE A 61 12.66 1.96 8.14
N VAL A 62 11.87 1.22 7.36
CA VAL A 62 12.21 0.93 5.98
C VAL A 62 11.17 1.53 5.06
N GLU A 63 11.60 1.91 3.88
CA GLU A 63 10.69 2.40 2.87
C GLU A 63 10.25 1.23 2.00
N LEU A 64 8.94 1.15 1.80
CA LEU A 64 8.33 0.11 1.00
C LEU A 64 7.75 0.73 -0.25
N ASP A 65 8.24 0.27 -1.40
CA ASP A 65 7.68 0.71 -2.67
C ASP A 65 6.47 -0.14 -3.00
N TYR A 66 5.40 0.51 -3.43
CA TYR A 66 4.21 -0.20 -3.86
C TYR A 66 3.58 0.49 -5.05
N GLU A 67 2.85 -0.29 -5.83
CA GLU A 67 2.19 0.21 -7.02
C GLU A 67 0.69 -0.06 -6.91
N ILE A 68 -0.09 0.95 -7.22
CA ILE A 68 -1.55 0.81 -7.30
C ILE A 68 -1.91 0.61 -8.75
N VAL A 69 -2.54 -0.52 -9.04
CA VAL A 69 -2.91 -0.91 -10.40
C VAL A 69 -4.43 -0.93 -10.50
N ALA A 70 -4.95 -0.40 -11.57
CA ALA A 70 -6.38 -0.41 -11.79
C ALA A 70 -6.87 -1.85 -11.99
N GLU A 71 -7.86 -2.24 -11.18
CA GLU A 71 -8.48 -3.55 -11.32
C GLU A 71 -9.53 -3.45 -12.41
N GLN A 72 -9.39 -4.27 -13.41
CA GLN A 72 -10.34 -4.30 -14.52
C GLN A 72 -11.40 -5.35 -14.26
N ALA A 73 -12.63 -4.91 -14.41
CA ALA A 73 -13.77 -5.79 -14.26
C ALA A 73 -13.91 -6.74 -15.46
#